data_a167dcd8a2c5948805939101abbac214
#
_entry.id   a167dcd8a2c5948805939101abbac214
#
_cell.length_a   1.000
_cell.length_b   1.000
_cell.length_c   1.000
_cell.angle_alpha   90.00
_cell.angle_beta   90.00
_cell.angle_gamma   90.00
#
_symmetry.space_group_name_H-M   'P 1'
#
loop_
_entity.id
_entity.type
_entity.pdbx_description
1 polymer ?
#
loop_
_entity_poly.entity_id
_entity_poly.type
_entity_poly.pdbx_seq_one_letter_code
_entity_poly.pdbx_strand_id
1 'polypeptide(L)'
;MTVKRTSSFVSRVIAISLLLIAATTVSAQSRKEAIAEKSAKAEKDSVAFFRGVAVSADVVGLAQLAFSDYGQYEAALRINLKDRYFPVFELGYGTADADNPTTNLRYKTSAPYWRVGADFNIAKNKHDAYRVYAGARYAMTYYKFDVSGNGLKDPVWGDDITYNVNGMKANYHWMEAVFGVDAKIAGPFRLGWSVRYRRRIAHNDGEIGNTWYVPGYGKQGRSRLGGTFNIIFEI
;
A
#
# COMPACT_ATOMS: atom_id res chain seq x y z
N MET A 1 32.12 -11.59 -3.69
CA MET A 1 32.08 -11.86 -2.23
C MET A 1 31.30 -10.82 -1.44
N THR A 2 30.12 -10.37 -1.91
CA THR A 2 29.37 -9.22 -1.35
C THR A 2 27.94 -9.54 -0.90
N VAL A 3 27.45 -10.76 -1.05
CA VAL A 3 26.05 -11.13 -0.75
C VAL A 3 25.79 -11.42 0.75
N LYS A 4 26.80 -11.71 1.55
CA LYS A 4 26.61 -12.05 2.98
C LYS A 4 26.38 -10.86 3.92
N ARG A 5 26.69 -9.62 3.52
CA ARG A 5 26.55 -8.44 4.39
C ARG A 5 25.14 -7.86 4.44
N THR A 6 24.38 -7.94 3.36
CA THR A 6 23.01 -7.41 3.28
C THR A 6 21.99 -8.26 4.04
N SER A 7 22.16 -9.59 4.05
CA SER A 7 21.30 -10.51 4.82
C SER A 7 21.38 -10.26 6.34
N SER A 8 22.57 -9.94 6.86
CA SER A 8 22.78 -9.65 8.30
C SER A 8 22.13 -8.33 8.73
N PHE A 9 22.09 -7.32 7.85
CA PHE A 9 21.47 -6.03 8.17
C PHE A 9 19.95 -6.13 8.21
N VAL A 10 19.34 -6.78 7.23
CA VAL A 10 17.90 -7.01 7.16
C VAL A 10 17.43 -7.84 8.36
N SER A 11 18.15 -8.88 8.74
CA SER A 11 17.80 -9.70 9.89
C SER A 11 17.93 -8.93 11.23
N ARG A 12 18.87 -8.00 11.35
CA ARG A 12 18.99 -7.14 12.54
C ARG A 12 17.87 -6.11 12.63
N VAL A 13 17.46 -5.51 11.50
CA VAL A 13 16.33 -4.57 11.45
C VAL A 13 15.01 -5.26 11.79
N ILE A 14 14.80 -6.47 11.29
CA ILE A 14 13.63 -7.29 11.64
C ILE A 14 13.64 -7.69 13.12
N ALA A 15 14.81 -8.07 13.66
CA ALA A 15 14.94 -8.42 15.06
C ALA A 15 14.73 -7.22 16.01
N ILE A 16 15.20 -6.04 15.63
CA ILE A 16 14.97 -4.79 16.39
C ILE A 16 13.51 -4.37 16.36
N SER A 17 12.84 -4.50 15.21
CA SER A 17 11.41 -4.20 15.11
C SER A 17 10.54 -5.20 15.88
N LEU A 18 10.91 -6.48 15.92
CA LEU A 18 10.25 -7.49 16.74
C LEU A 18 10.49 -7.27 18.25
N LEU A 19 11.69 -6.85 18.64
CA LEU A 19 12.02 -6.48 20.04
C LEU A 19 11.28 -5.21 20.50
N LEU A 20 11.12 -4.21 19.64
CA LEU A 20 10.31 -3.02 19.93
C LEU A 20 8.83 -3.36 20.09
N ILE A 21 8.30 -4.28 19.29
CA ILE A 21 6.92 -4.78 19.43
C ILE A 21 6.77 -5.57 20.75
N ALA A 22 7.75 -6.38 21.13
CA ALA A 22 7.73 -7.15 22.39
C ALA A 22 7.85 -6.25 23.63
N ALA A 23 8.68 -5.21 23.60
CA ALA A 23 8.83 -4.27 24.69
C ALA A 23 7.58 -3.44 24.98
N THR A 24 6.80 -3.12 23.95
CA THR A 24 5.52 -2.40 24.10
C THR A 24 4.41 -3.29 24.67
N THR A 25 4.48 -4.61 24.49
CA THR A 25 3.48 -5.55 25.03
C THR A 25 3.62 -5.77 26.54
N VAL A 26 4.83 -5.76 27.07
CA VAL A 26 5.10 -5.99 28.51
C VAL A 26 4.66 -4.78 29.36
N SER A 27 4.86 -3.56 28.88
CA SER A 27 4.39 -2.34 29.57
C SER A 27 2.87 -2.14 29.52
N ALA A 28 2.20 -2.75 28.53
CA ALA A 28 0.76 -2.66 28.35
C ALA A 28 -0.03 -3.59 29.32
N GLN A 29 0.58 -4.68 29.78
CA GLN A 29 -0.10 -5.63 30.67
C GLN A 29 -0.29 -5.09 32.09
N SER A 30 0.68 -4.40 32.64
CA SER A 30 0.58 -3.81 34.01
C SER A 30 -0.41 -2.64 34.12
N ARG A 31 -0.65 -1.93 33.01
CA ARG A 31 -1.71 -0.87 32.96
C ARG A 31 -3.11 -1.41 32.72
N LYS A 32 -3.25 -2.63 32.22
CA LYS A 32 -4.57 -3.22 31.86
C LYS A 32 -5.41 -3.57 33.07
N GLU A 33 -4.83 -3.97 34.17
CA GLU A 33 -5.59 -4.35 35.37
C GLU A 33 -6.19 -3.13 36.11
N ALA A 34 -5.51 -1.99 36.13
CA ALA A 34 -6.03 -0.77 36.74
C ALA A 34 -7.12 -0.05 35.91
N ILE A 35 -7.19 -0.32 34.61
CA ILE A 35 -8.18 0.28 33.68
C ILE A 35 -9.41 -0.61 33.51
N ALA A 36 -9.29 -1.93 33.70
CA ALA A 36 -10.40 -2.89 33.54
C ALA A 36 -11.50 -2.68 34.58
N GLU A 37 -11.18 -2.22 35.76
CA GLU A 37 -12.15 -1.97 36.87
C GLU A 37 -12.97 -0.69 36.66
N LYS A 38 -12.48 0.29 35.92
CA LYS A 38 -13.21 1.54 35.57
C LYS A 38 -14.11 1.41 34.33
N SER A 39 -13.97 0.37 33.54
CA SER A 39 -14.74 0.17 32.29
C SER A 39 -16.04 -0.61 32.47
N ALA A 40 -16.42 -1.02 33.67
CA ALA A 40 -17.64 -1.83 33.89
C ALA A 40 -18.95 -1.00 33.91
N LYS A 41 -18.88 0.31 33.93
CA LYS A 41 -20.05 1.15 33.65
C LYS A 41 -20.03 1.50 32.17
N ALA A 42 -20.82 0.83 31.38
CA ALA A 42 -21.14 1.20 30.01
C ALA A 42 -21.76 2.61 30.00
N GLU A 43 -20.95 3.63 29.95
CA GLU A 43 -21.38 4.96 29.58
C GLU A 43 -21.93 4.83 28.16
N LYS A 44 -23.22 5.13 28.00
CA LYS A 44 -23.88 5.19 26.68
C LYS A 44 -23.01 6.06 25.81
N ASP A 45 -22.50 5.48 24.73
CA ASP A 45 -21.56 6.09 23.77
C ASP A 45 -22.19 7.34 23.14
N SER A 46 -22.09 8.48 23.83
CA SER A 46 -22.65 9.78 23.43
C SER A 46 -21.73 10.56 22.48
N VAL A 47 -20.86 9.82 21.76
CA VAL A 47 -19.90 10.40 20.84
C VAL A 47 -20.61 10.89 19.59
N ALA A 48 -20.26 12.08 19.11
CA ALA A 48 -20.80 12.64 17.88
C ALA A 48 -20.60 11.67 16.70
N PHE A 49 -21.61 11.60 15.80
CA PHE A 49 -21.56 10.71 14.64
C PHE A 49 -20.37 11.03 13.73
N PHE A 50 -20.17 12.32 13.44
CA PHE A 50 -19.03 12.82 12.68
C PHE A 50 -17.96 13.32 13.66
N ARG A 51 -16.72 12.80 13.49
CA ARG A 51 -15.60 13.07 14.40
C ARG A 51 -14.45 13.80 13.72
N GLY A 52 -14.55 14.03 12.41
CA GLY A 52 -13.52 14.73 11.65
C GLY A 52 -13.12 14.00 10.38
N VAL A 53 -12.13 14.55 9.72
CA VAL A 53 -11.57 14.07 8.46
C VAL A 53 -10.06 13.94 8.62
N ALA A 54 -9.48 12.93 8.01
CA ALA A 54 -8.05 12.76 7.98
C ALA A 54 -7.56 12.68 6.53
N VAL A 55 -6.48 13.38 6.25
CA VAL A 55 -5.74 13.27 4.98
C VAL A 55 -4.43 12.58 5.26
N SER A 56 -4.03 11.65 4.39
CA SER A 56 -2.77 10.93 4.55
C SER A 56 -2.01 10.79 3.23
N ALA A 57 -0.69 10.63 3.35
CA ALA A 57 0.21 10.33 2.24
C ALA A 57 1.04 9.08 2.55
N ASP A 58 1.25 8.22 1.52
CA ASP A 58 2.07 7.02 1.64
C ASP A 58 3.54 7.33 1.37
N VAL A 59 4.38 7.08 2.36
CA VAL A 59 5.84 7.29 2.28
C VAL A 59 6.54 6.12 1.61
N VAL A 60 6.00 4.89 1.71
CA VAL A 60 6.62 3.70 1.09
C VAL A 60 6.59 3.81 -0.42
N GLY A 61 5.48 4.26 -0.98
CA GLY A 61 5.35 4.50 -2.42
C GLY A 61 6.36 5.55 -2.93
N LEU A 62 6.56 6.62 -2.16
CA LEU A 62 7.58 7.65 -2.46
C LEU A 62 9.00 7.10 -2.39
N ALA A 63 9.31 6.28 -1.39
CA ALA A 63 10.61 5.63 -1.27
C ALA A 63 10.87 4.67 -2.43
N GLN A 64 9.85 3.95 -2.91
CA GLN A 64 9.97 3.09 -4.08
C GLN A 64 10.34 3.88 -5.34
N LEU A 65 9.80 5.09 -5.53
CA LEU A 65 10.18 5.97 -6.65
C LEU A 65 11.64 6.39 -6.61
N ALA A 66 12.21 6.56 -5.42
CA ALA A 66 13.60 6.97 -5.25
C ALA A 66 14.61 5.83 -5.42
N PHE A 67 14.21 4.57 -5.12
CA PHE A 67 15.12 3.43 -5.00
C PHE A 67 14.79 2.25 -5.92
N SER A 68 13.80 2.38 -6.80
CA SER A 68 13.33 1.29 -7.68
C SER A 68 12.87 1.83 -9.02
N ASP A 69 12.84 0.95 -10.03
CA ASP A 69 12.35 1.25 -11.39
C ASP A 69 10.83 1.47 -11.44
N TYR A 70 10.15 1.44 -10.30
CA TYR A 70 8.72 1.67 -10.18
C TYR A 70 8.36 2.23 -8.80
N GLY A 71 7.27 2.97 -8.74
CA GLY A 71 6.75 3.50 -7.50
C GLY A 71 5.45 4.25 -7.70
N GLN A 72 4.99 4.91 -6.64
CA GLN A 72 3.71 5.60 -6.68
C GLN A 72 3.66 6.77 -5.71
N TYR A 73 2.88 7.79 -6.07
CA TYR A 73 2.38 8.82 -5.17
C TYR A 73 0.96 8.43 -4.77
N GLU A 74 0.66 8.50 -3.50
CA GLU A 74 -0.67 8.15 -3.00
C GLU A 74 -1.10 9.10 -1.89
N ALA A 75 -2.31 9.61 -2.01
CA ALA A 75 -2.99 10.38 -0.98
C ALA A 75 -4.33 9.72 -0.66
N ALA A 76 -4.73 9.77 0.60
CA ALA A 76 -6.01 9.24 1.04
C ALA A 76 -6.78 10.25 1.88
N LEU A 77 -8.09 10.25 1.68
CA LEU A 77 -9.07 10.94 2.50
C LEU A 77 -9.84 9.91 3.32
N ARG A 78 -9.85 10.07 4.63
CA ARG A 78 -10.57 9.19 5.56
C ARG A 78 -11.54 10.02 6.38
N ILE A 79 -12.80 9.59 6.45
CA ILE A 79 -13.82 10.23 7.27
C ILE A 79 -13.97 9.43 8.55
N ASN A 80 -13.93 10.09 9.70
CA ASN A 80 -14.09 9.44 11.01
C ASN A 80 -15.55 9.49 11.44
N LEU A 81 -16.20 8.34 11.52
CA LEU A 81 -17.56 8.17 12.00
C LEU A 81 -17.56 7.36 13.30
N LYS A 82 -17.82 8.05 14.42
CA LYS A 82 -17.88 7.47 15.78
C LYS A 82 -16.59 6.75 16.23
N ASP A 83 -15.43 7.11 15.69
CA ASP A 83 -14.15 6.41 15.90
C ASP A 83 -14.21 4.90 15.58
N ARG A 84 -15.26 4.47 14.91
CA ARG A 84 -15.52 3.06 14.59
C ARG A 84 -15.49 2.76 13.10
N TYR A 85 -16.08 3.61 12.28
CA TYR A 85 -16.19 3.43 10.83
C TYR A 85 -15.42 4.53 10.13
N PHE A 86 -14.63 4.13 9.17
CA PHE A 86 -13.81 5.05 8.41
C PHE A 86 -13.97 4.81 6.91
N PRO A 87 -14.98 5.44 6.25
CA PRO A 87 -14.99 5.52 4.80
C PRO A 87 -13.68 6.14 4.31
N VAL A 88 -13.09 5.52 3.27
CA VAL A 88 -11.79 5.92 2.72
C VAL A 88 -11.88 6.05 1.21
N PHE A 89 -11.33 7.14 0.70
CA PHE A 89 -11.07 7.35 -0.70
C PHE A 89 -9.58 7.61 -0.89
N GLU A 90 -8.94 6.86 -1.78
CA GLU A 90 -7.51 6.97 -2.08
C GLU A 90 -7.34 7.30 -3.56
N LEU A 91 -6.45 8.24 -3.84
CA LEU A 91 -6.05 8.61 -5.18
C LEU A 91 -4.54 8.53 -5.27
N GLY A 92 -4.04 7.96 -6.35
CA GLY A 92 -2.62 7.85 -6.57
C GLY A 92 -2.23 7.90 -8.03
N TYR A 93 -0.95 8.02 -8.25
CA TYR A 93 -0.33 7.99 -9.56
C TYR A 93 0.86 7.04 -9.52
N GLY A 94 0.78 5.96 -10.27
CA GLY A 94 1.83 4.94 -10.34
C GLY A 94 2.65 5.09 -11.61
N THR A 95 3.95 4.88 -11.51
CA THR A 95 4.88 4.93 -12.63
C THR A 95 5.86 3.77 -12.57
N ALA A 96 6.27 3.29 -13.72
CA ALA A 96 7.34 2.32 -13.87
C ALA A 96 8.11 2.59 -15.18
N ASP A 97 9.43 2.47 -15.12
CA ASP A 97 10.34 2.51 -16.25
C ASP A 97 11.44 1.49 -15.97
N ALA A 98 11.29 0.29 -16.50
CA ALA A 98 12.13 -0.85 -16.17
C ALA A 98 12.75 -1.48 -17.41
N ASP A 99 14.04 -1.68 -17.35
CA ASP A 99 14.80 -2.43 -18.34
C ASP A 99 15.07 -3.85 -17.86
N ASN A 100 14.76 -4.82 -18.70
CA ASN A 100 15.10 -6.22 -18.42
C ASN A 100 16.33 -6.63 -19.26
N PRO A 101 17.52 -6.74 -18.66
CA PRO A 101 18.75 -7.06 -19.38
C PRO A 101 18.76 -8.49 -19.97
N THR A 102 17.90 -9.38 -19.48
CA THR A 102 17.82 -10.76 -19.99
C THR A 102 17.02 -10.83 -21.29
N THR A 103 15.97 -10.03 -21.41
CA THR A 103 15.10 -10.04 -22.60
C THR A 103 15.34 -8.86 -23.52
N ASN A 104 16.21 -7.90 -23.15
CA ASN A 104 16.43 -6.62 -23.82
C ASN A 104 15.11 -5.84 -24.07
N LEU A 105 14.12 -6.04 -23.22
CA LEU A 105 12.85 -5.34 -23.30
C LEU A 105 12.79 -4.26 -22.21
N ARG A 106 12.42 -3.07 -22.62
CA ARG A 106 12.08 -1.96 -21.73
C ARG A 106 10.57 -1.82 -21.62
N TYR A 107 10.08 -1.72 -20.42
CA TYR A 107 8.67 -1.49 -20.11
C TYR A 107 8.49 -0.13 -19.47
N LYS A 108 7.57 0.68 -20.01
CA LYS A 108 7.26 2.00 -19.46
C LYS A 108 5.76 2.19 -19.33
N THR A 109 5.33 2.70 -18.17
CA THR A 109 3.94 3.07 -17.91
C THR A 109 3.86 4.15 -16.86
N SER A 110 2.80 4.96 -16.96
CA SER A 110 2.42 5.88 -15.90
C SER A 110 0.93 6.19 -16.00
N ALA A 111 0.20 6.09 -14.90
CA ALA A 111 -1.23 6.39 -14.88
C ALA A 111 -1.77 6.64 -13.46
N PRO A 112 -2.88 7.37 -13.36
CA PRO A 112 -3.63 7.48 -12.12
C PRO A 112 -4.36 6.18 -11.79
N TYR A 113 -4.59 5.97 -10.49
CA TYR A 113 -5.47 4.94 -9.97
C TYR A 113 -6.26 5.48 -8.79
N TRP A 114 -7.36 4.86 -8.49
CA TRP A 114 -8.15 5.21 -7.33
C TRP A 114 -8.67 3.97 -6.60
N ARG A 115 -8.94 4.15 -5.30
CA ARG A 115 -9.50 3.14 -4.44
C ARG A 115 -10.60 3.75 -3.58
N VAL A 116 -11.64 2.99 -3.35
CA VAL A 116 -12.72 3.34 -2.44
C VAL A 116 -12.99 2.16 -1.51
N GLY A 117 -13.26 2.45 -0.27
CA GLY A 117 -13.55 1.41 0.71
C GLY A 117 -13.86 1.95 2.08
N ALA A 118 -13.78 1.07 3.07
CA ALA A 118 -14.01 1.43 4.45
C ALA A 118 -13.10 0.62 5.39
N ASP A 119 -12.66 1.26 6.46
CA ASP A 119 -11.98 0.65 7.59
C ASP A 119 -12.90 0.58 8.80
N PHE A 120 -12.72 -0.45 9.60
CA PHE A 120 -13.39 -0.66 10.86
C PHE A 120 -12.35 -0.69 11.96
N ASN A 121 -12.49 0.18 12.96
CA ASN A 121 -11.66 0.11 14.14
C ASN A 121 -12.03 -1.11 14.96
N ILE A 122 -11.12 -2.07 15.07
CA ILE A 122 -11.28 -3.31 15.82
C ILE A 122 -10.66 -3.26 17.22
N ALA A 123 -10.00 -2.14 17.58
CA ALA A 123 -9.47 -1.96 18.92
C ALA A 123 -10.59 -2.08 19.97
N LYS A 124 -10.28 -2.60 21.15
CA LYS A 124 -11.25 -2.75 22.25
C LYS A 124 -11.75 -1.38 22.72
N ASN A 125 -10.86 -0.43 22.93
CA ASN A 125 -11.19 0.99 23.15
C ASN A 125 -11.16 1.72 21.79
N LYS A 126 -12.32 2.25 21.37
CA LYS A 126 -12.47 2.94 20.09
C LYS A 126 -11.90 4.37 20.09
N HIS A 127 -11.82 4.98 21.27
CA HIS A 127 -11.45 6.39 21.46
C HIS A 127 -10.00 6.57 21.92
N ASP A 128 -9.17 5.55 21.75
CA ASP A 128 -7.77 5.60 22.17
C ASP A 128 -6.90 6.41 21.20
N ALA A 129 -5.73 6.81 21.67
CA ALA A 129 -4.72 7.48 20.87
C ALA A 129 -4.22 6.60 19.69
N TYR A 130 -4.31 5.29 19.83
CA TYR A 130 -4.01 4.34 18.77
C TYR A 130 -5.28 3.67 18.25
N ARG A 131 -5.26 3.31 16.96
CA ARG A 131 -6.33 2.56 16.29
C ARG A 131 -5.75 1.30 15.67
N VAL A 132 -6.46 0.21 15.80
CA VAL A 132 -6.22 -1.03 15.04
C VAL A 132 -7.41 -1.22 14.13
N TYR A 133 -7.19 -1.31 12.84
CA TYR A 133 -8.28 -1.36 11.89
C TYR A 133 -8.12 -2.50 10.88
N ALA A 134 -9.24 -3.00 10.44
CA ALA A 134 -9.36 -3.89 9.31
C ALA A 134 -10.33 -3.29 8.31
N GLY A 135 -10.08 -3.45 7.03
CA GLY A 135 -10.90 -2.84 6.00
C GLY A 135 -10.82 -3.55 4.66
N ALA A 136 -11.66 -3.09 3.75
CA ALA A 136 -11.68 -3.54 2.39
C ALA A 136 -11.69 -2.34 1.43
N ARG A 137 -11.07 -2.52 0.26
CA ARG A 137 -11.01 -1.55 -0.83
C ARG A 137 -11.41 -2.21 -2.13
N TYR A 138 -12.12 -1.47 -2.95
CA TYR A 138 -12.20 -1.71 -4.39
C TYR A 138 -11.33 -0.68 -5.11
N ALA A 139 -10.56 -1.14 -6.07
CA ALA A 139 -9.59 -0.30 -6.76
C ALA A 139 -9.58 -0.55 -8.26
N MET A 140 -9.25 0.48 -9.03
CA MET A 140 -9.09 0.36 -10.47
C MET A 140 -8.13 1.38 -11.04
N THR A 141 -7.59 1.03 -12.21
CA THR A 141 -6.78 1.89 -13.05
C THR A 141 -7.04 1.62 -14.53
N TYR A 142 -7.01 2.68 -15.31
CA TYR A 142 -6.95 2.65 -16.76
C TYR A 142 -5.62 3.27 -17.16
N TYR A 143 -4.79 2.52 -17.87
CA TYR A 143 -3.43 2.95 -18.17
C TYR A 143 -3.02 2.60 -19.58
N LYS A 144 -1.95 3.25 -20.02
CA LYS A 144 -1.24 2.89 -21.24
C LYS A 144 0.17 2.46 -20.87
N PHE A 145 0.70 1.54 -21.65
CA PHE A 145 2.08 1.13 -21.49
C PHE A 145 2.78 1.00 -22.85
N ASP A 146 4.08 1.16 -22.79
CA ASP A 146 4.98 1.02 -23.92
C ASP A 146 5.92 -0.16 -23.66
N VAL A 147 6.19 -0.94 -24.70
CA VAL A 147 7.20 -1.99 -24.69
C VAL A 147 8.12 -1.78 -25.88
N SER A 148 9.39 -1.59 -25.60
CA SER A 148 10.42 -1.44 -26.61
C SER A 148 11.52 -2.47 -26.39
N GLY A 149 12.05 -3.02 -27.47
CA GLY A 149 13.16 -3.95 -27.44
C GLY A 149 14.19 -3.59 -28.51
N ASN A 150 15.43 -3.42 -28.09
CA ASN A 150 16.56 -3.15 -28.97
C ASN A 150 17.54 -4.32 -28.93
N GLY A 151 18.07 -4.71 -30.10
CA GLY A 151 19.06 -5.78 -30.20
C GLY A 151 18.49 -7.19 -30.00
N LEU A 152 17.20 -7.37 -30.25
CA LEU A 152 16.62 -8.71 -30.44
C LEU A 152 17.15 -9.30 -31.73
N LYS A 153 17.62 -10.54 -31.68
CA LYS A 153 18.10 -11.22 -32.90
C LYS A 153 17.03 -12.16 -33.43
N ASP A 154 16.80 -12.09 -34.74
CA ASP A 154 15.98 -13.07 -35.43
C ASP A 154 16.62 -14.45 -35.26
N PRO A 155 15.91 -15.45 -34.70
CA PRO A 155 16.47 -16.79 -34.52
C PRO A 155 16.71 -17.54 -35.81
N VAL A 156 16.14 -17.08 -36.92
CA VAL A 156 16.25 -17.74 -38.25
C VAL A 156 17.27 -17.02 -39.12
N TRP A 157 17.22 -15.72 -39.22
CA TRP A 157 18.03 -14.92 -40.14
C TRP A 157 19.22 -14.19 -39.47
N GLY A 158 19.21 -14.09 -38.16
CA GLY A 158 20.28 -13.44 -37.37
C GLY A 158 20.30 -11.93 -37.41
N ASP A 159 19.34 -11.32 -38.09
CA ASP A 159 19.21 -9.87 -38.20
C ASP A 159 18.74 -9.23 -36.88
N ASP A 160 19.12 -7.98 -36.65
CA ASP A 160 18.66 -7.20 -35.50
C ASP A 160 17.20 -6.76 -35.70
N ILE A 161 16.32 -7.22 -34.83
CA ILE A 161 14.90 -6.85 -34.82
C ILE A 161 14.70 -5.75 -33.78
N THR A 162 14.08 -4.65 -34.19
CA THR A 162 13.57 -3.63 -33.29
C THR A 162 12.11 -3.90 -33.02
N TYR A 163 11.78 -4.16 -31.75
CA TYR A 163 10.41 -4.30 -31.28
C TYR A 163 9.98 -3.01 -30.59
N ASN A 164 8.95 -2.36 -31.09
CA ASN A 164 8.47 -1.12 -30.51
C ASN A 164 6.95 -1.05 -30.59
N VAL A 165 6.31 -1.13 -29.43
CA VAL A 165 4.86 -1.05 -29.30
C VAL A 165 4.53 0.02 -28.27
N ASN A 166 3.84 1.06 -28.70
CA ASN A 166 3.57 2.23 -27.89
C ASN A 166 2.07 2.43 -27.68
N GLY A 167 1.71 2.93 -26.49
CA GLY A 167 0.37 3.37 -26.17
C GLY A 167 -0.67 2.26 -26.03
N MET A 168 -0.24 1.04 -25.70
CA MET A 168 -1.14 -0.07 -25.46
C MET A 168 -2.07 0.22 -24.29
N LYS A 169 -3.38 0.17 -24.53
CA LYS A 169 -4.40 0.43 -23.52
C LYS A 169 -4.67 -0.82 -22.71
N ALA A 170 -4.67 -0.68 -21.41
CA ALA A 170 -5.00 -1.73 -20.47
C ALA A 170 -5.88 -1.19 -19.33
N ASN A 171 -6.60 -2.09 -18.69
CA ASN A 171 -7.31 -1.76 -17.46
C ASN A 171 -7.14 -2.88 -16.43
N TYR A 172 -7.26 -2.50 -15.17
CA TYR A 172 -7.07 -3.43 -14.08
C TYR A 172 -8.00 -3.08 -12.92
N HIS A 173 -8.70 -4.09 -12.41
CA HIS A 173 -9.63 -3.98 -11.29
C HIS A 173 -9.25 -5.00 -10.23
N TRP A 174 -9.19 -4.57 -8.97
CA TRP A 174 -8.83 -5.46 -7.88
C TRP A 174 -9.54 -5.11 -6.58
N MET A 175 -9.59 -6.06 -5.67
CA MET A 175 -9.97 -5.84 -4.28
C MET A 175 -8.76 -5.92 -3.38
N GLU A 176 -8.80 -5.15 -2.30
CA GLU A 176 -7.81 -5.21 -1.23
C GLU A 176 -8.46 -5.52 0.10
N ALA A 177 -7.88 -6.44 0.85
CA ALA A 177 -8.08 -6.55 2.29
C ALA A 177 -6.95 -5.78 2.97
N VAL A 178 -7.30 -4.94 3.91
CA VAL A 178 -6.36 -4.06 4.62
C VAL A 178 -6.41 -4.35 6.10
N PHE A 179 -5.25 -4.47 6.71
CA PHE A 179 -5.09 -4.51 8.16
C PHE A 179 -4.03 -3.49 8.54
N GLY A 180 -4.31 -2.64 9.54
CA GLY A 180 -3.36 -1.60 9.90
C GLY A 180 -3.52 -1.10 11.31
N VAL A 181 -2.51 -0.33 11.70
CA VAL A 181 -2.48 0.40 12.98
C VAL A 181 -2.08 1.84 12.71
N ASP A 182 -2.70 2.76 13.39
CA ASP A 182 -2.25 4.15 13.42
C ASP A 182 -2.25 4.67 14.85
N ALA A 183 -1.27 5.53 15.15
CA ALA A 183 -1.08 6.12 16.46
C ALA A 183 -0.98 7.64 16.35
N LYS A 184 -1.64 8.34 17.25
CA LYS A 184 -1.53 9.79 17.41
C LYS A 184 -0.18 10.11 18.03
N ILE A 185 0.59 10.96 17.36
CA ILE A 185 1.92 11.35 17.79
C ILE A 185 1.87 12.71 18.52
N ALA A 186 1.34 13.72 17.84
CA ALA A 186 1.22 15.06 18.43
C ALA A 186 0.14 15.87 17.70
N GLY A 187 -0.75 16.54 18.46
CA GLY A 187 -1.80 17.38 17.89
C GLY A 187 -2.63 16.63 16.83
N PRO A 188 -2.71 17.12 15.59
CA PRO A 188 -3.44 16.48 14.49
C PRO A 188 -2.65 15.36 13.79
N PHE A 189 -1.36 15.17 14.11
CA PHE A 189 -0.50 14.23 13.41
C PHE A 189 -0.60 12.82 13.96
N ARG A 190 -0.73 11.86 13.04
CA ARG A 190 -0.70 10.42 13.28
C ARG A 190 0.24 9.75 12.31
N LEU A 191 0.81 8.64 12.74
CA LEU A 191 1.59 7.73 11.88
C LEU A 191 0.86 6.39 11.81
N GLY A 192 0.86 5.78 10.64
CA GLY A 192 0.16 4.53 10.43
C GLY A 192 0.93 3.54 9.56
N TRP A 193 0.81 2.26 9.91
CA TRP A 193 1.27 1.15 9.11
C TRP A 193 0.08 0.33 8.64
N SER A 194 0.11 -0.14 7.41
CA SER A 194 -0.86 -1.13 6.98
C SER A 194 -0.24 -2.21 6.10
N VAL A 195 -0.80 -3.40 6.21
CA VAL A 195 -0.56 -4.51 5.30
C VAL A 195 -1.79 -4.66 4.42
N ARG A 196 -1.57 -4.82 3.12
CA ARG A 196 -2.62 -4.90 2.11
C ARG A 196 -2.48 -6.19 1.30
N TYR A 197 -3.50 -7.01 1.31
CA TYR A 197 -3.62 -8.13 0.41
C TYR A 197 -4.49 -7.74 -0.77
N ARG A 198 -3.91 -7.72 -1.96
CA ARG A 198 -4.56 -7.32 -3.21
C ARG A 198 -4.90 -8.56 -4.01
N ARG A 199 -6.12 -8.63 -4.53
CA ARG A 199 -6.55 -9.71 -5.42
C ARG A 199 -7.20 -9.13 -6.67
N ARG A 200 -6.67 -9.48 -7.83
CA ARG A 200 -7.22 -9.14 -9.13
C ARG A 200 -8.60 -9.75 -9.31
N ILE A 201 -9.55 -8.95 -9.80
CA ILE A 201 -10.90 -9.37 -10.13
C ILE A 201 -11.06 -9.45 -11.65
N ALA A 202 -10.73 -8.35 -12.34
CA ALA A 202 -10.84 -8.25 -13.78
C ALA A 202 -9.63 -7.47 -14.34
N HIS A 203 -9.26 -7.78 -15.57
CA HIS A 203 -8.21 -7.07 -16.29
C HIS A 203 -8.41 -7.21 -17.80
N ASN A 204 -7.86 -6.26 -18.52
CA ASN A 204 -7.60 -6.36 -19.95
C ASN A 204 -6.17 -5.85 -20.15
N ASP A 205 -5.30 -6.74 -20.64
CA ASP A 205 -3.87 -6.44 -20.81
C ASP A 205 -3.53 -5.89 -22.22
N GLY A 206 -4.56 -5.61 -23.04
CA GLY A 206 -4.39 -5.18 -24.42
C GLY A 206 -4.10 -6.34 -25.39
N GLU A 207 -3.59 -6.01 -26.56
CA GLU A 207 -3.39 -6.99 -27.67
C GLU A 207 -2.14 -7.85 -27.49
N ILE A 208 -1.13 -7.39 -26.74
CA ILE A 208 0.16 -8.05 -26.60
C ILE A 208 0.22 -9.00 -25.39
N GLY A 209 -0.79 -8.92 -24.50
CA GLY A 209 -0.85 -9.74 -23.29
C GLY A 209 -0.25 -9.06 -22.05
N ASN A 210 0.34 -9.84 -21.18
CA ASN A 210 0.64 -9.46 -19.81
C ASN A 210 1.56 -8.22 -19.65
N THR A 211 1.07 -7.21 -18.94
CA THR A 211 1.86 -6.05 -18.52
C THR A 211 2.78 -6.40 -17.37
N TRP A 212 3.96 -5.82 -17.30
CA TRP A 212 4.89 -6.08 -16.19
C TRP A 212 4.48 -5.40 -14.87
N TYR A 213 3.98 -4.16 -14.98
CA TYR A 213 3.57 -3.35 -13.83
C TYR A 213 2.21 -2.71 -14.07
N VAL A 214 1.39 -2.67 -13.03
CA VAL A 214 0.07 -2.05 -13.03
C VAL A 214 0.06 -0.91 -12.00
N PRO A 215 -0.21 0.33 -12.42
CA PRO A 215 -0.27 1.48 -11.51
C PRO A 215 -1.21 1.23 -10.32
N GLY A 216 -0.71 1.43 -9.10
CA GLY A 216 -1.46 1.19 -7.86
C GLY A 216 -1.54 -0.28 -7.40
N TYR A 217 -1.46 -1.23 -8.31
CA TYR A 217 -1.46 -2.66 -7.95
C TYR A 217 -0.04 -3.19 -7.69
N GLY A 218 0.92 -2.76 -8.50
CA GLY A 218 2.30 -3.24 -8.49
C GLY A 218 2.64 -4.19 -9.64
N LYS A 219 3.67 -5.03 -9.51
CA LYS A 219 3.99 -6.01 -10.56
C LYS A 219 2.81 -6.91 -10.78
N GLN A 220 2.48 -7.21 -12.02
CA GLN A 220 1.33 -8.00 -12.41
C GLN A 220 1.28 -9.38 -11.71
N GLY A 221 0.07 -9.85 -11.44
CA GLY A 221 -0.18 -11.13 -10.80
C GLY A 221 -1.62 -11.29 -10.37
N ARG A 222 -2.00 -12.51 -9.96
CA ARG A 222 -3.36 -12.80 -9.48
C ARG A 222 -3.61 -12.22 -8.09
N SER A 223 -2.59 -12.26 -7.24
CA SER A 223 -2.65 -11.70 -5.87
C SER A 223 -1.32 -11.12 -5.47
N ARG A 224 -1.35 -10.17 -4.54
CA ARG A 224 -0.16 -9.47 -4.07
C ARG A 224 -0.30 -9.03 -2.63
N LEU A 225 0.79 -9.15 -1.89
CA LEU A 225 0.94 -8.55 -0.57
C LEU A 225 1.74 -7.25 -0.71
N GLY A 226 1.32 -6.22 -0.01
CA GLY A 226 2.01 -4.94 0.06
C GLY A 226 1.91 -4.33 1.44
N GLY A 227 2.76 -3.37 1.72
CA GLY A 227 2.73 -2.57 2.94
C GLY A 227 2.74 -1.09 2.62
N THR A 228 2.17 -0.28 3.49
CA THR A 228 2.24 1.18 3.42
C THR A 228 2.66 1.75 4.76
N PHE A 229 3.29 2.90 4.73
CA PHE A 229 3.56 3.73 5.88
C PHE A 229 3.02 5.12 5.61
N ASN A 230 2.05 5.55 6.40
CA ASN A 230 1.30 6.76 6.14
C ASN A 230 1.59 7.82 7.19
N ILE A 231 1.83 9.04 6.72
CA ILE A 231 1.75 10.25 7.53
C ILE A 231 0.32 10.76 7.39
N ILE A 232 -0.36 10.94 8.52
CA ILE A 232 -1.79 11.24 8.58
C ILE A 232 -1.96 12.57 9.32
N PHE A 233 -2.78 13.44 8.76
CA PHE A 233 -3.19 14.69 9.36
C PHE A 233 -4.71 14.65 9.61
N GLU A 234 -5.13 14.66 10.88
CA GLU A 234 -6.53 14.54 11.30
C GLU A 234 -7.06 15.90 11.77
N ILE A 235 -8.18 16.34 11.17
CA ILE A 235 -8.85 17.62 11.44
C ILE A 235 -10.22 17.37 12.09
#